data_b559a08ec544ae9b430b51d2fa78045a
#
_entry.id   b559a08ec544ae9b430b51d2fa78045a
#
_cell.length_a   1.000
_cell.length_b   1.000
_cell.length_c   1.000
_cell.angle_alpha   90.00
_cell.angle_beta   90.00
_cell.angle_gamma   90.00
#
_symmetry.space_group_name_H-M   'P 1'
#
loop_
_entity.id
_entity.type
_entity.pdbx_description
1 polymer ?
#
loop_
_entity_poly.entity_id
_entity_poly.type
_entity_poly.pdbx_seq_one_letter_code
_entity_poly.pdbx_strand_id
1 'polypeptide(L)'
;MESEVPTDMELPQTPVGITDLVNDDVEFDFDLPAMPTNSTADILDFDFCTGANSLDALSEMLASQSNQLNHTALQAVSAPVRKPFTSAHLSPYARSRVEYSFEHIKLAPKMMVEQACTPWSHPMLYEEYMPRSLQDAHAACALYTTMNDANSEHVARYITSRAQELVTSATPTTPIEILAHTQALMLYQAMLLSSGGIRLWALADTLLPYLEDMGAALLPIAAEESEIPETIPLYPSTVARTAWKSYVFRESARRTVLCAYHIAIMWTLFSGQFKTCSRDHSLRNLVTLSAHLWRASNPFDFAMAWNDKNHFLVKELDFTEVLRVAQPDDLDVFANMMLVGLQGIDDVRGWYHTRGGALL
;
A
#
# COMPACT_ATOMS: atom_id res chain seq x y z
N MET A 1 36.65 -14.29 67.46
CA MET A 1 37.34 -13.83 66.26
C MET A 1 36.28 -13.44 65.25
N GLU A 2 36.00 -12.18 65.33
CA GLU A 2 35.09 -11.41 64.49
C GLU A 2 35.67 -11.31 63.10
N SER A 3 34.87 -11.46 62.06
CA SER A 3 35.20 -10.97 60.74
C SER A 3 33.98 -10.33 60.10
N GLU A 4 34.18 -9.09 59.82
CA GLU A 4 33.32 -8.05 59.31
C GLU A 4 32.61 -8.41 58.00
N VAL A 5 31.38 -7.91 57.93
CA VAL A 5 30.56 -7.80 56.73
C VAL A 5 30.91 -6.47 56.03
N PRO A 6 31.18 -6.40 54.76
CA PRO A 6 31.13 -5.14 54.02
C PRO A 6 29.73 -4.97 53.40
N THR A 7 29.12 -3.90 53.82
CA THR A 7 27.94 -3.26 53.28
C THR A 7 28.25 -2.60 51.91
N ASP A 8 27.18 -2.42 51.10
CA ASP A 8 27.04 -1.55 49.95
C ASP A 8 27.50 -2.09 48.58
N MET A 9 26.53 -2.65 47.90
CA MET A 9 26.50 -2.64 46.43
C MET A 9 25.28 -1.81 46.00
N GLU A 10 25.57 -0.60 45.54
CA GLU A 10 24.61 0.30 44.87
C GLU A 10 24.04 -0.38 43.62
N LEU A 11 22.71 -0.34 43.49
CA LEU A 11 21.95 -0.68 42.28
C LEU A 11 22.22 0.39 41.22
N PRO A 12 22.47 0.01 39.96
CA PRO A 12 22.55 0.97 38.85
C PRO A 12 21.17 1.54 38.55
N GLN A 13 21.13 2.87 38.50
CA GLN A 13 19.99 3.69 38.15
C GLN A 13 19.52 3.39 36.73
N THR A 14 18.22 3.26 36.57
CA THR A 14 17.51 3.20 35.30
C THR A 14 17.88 4.38 34.39
N PRO A 15 18.07 4.16 33.08
CA PRO A 15 18.24 5.25 32.13
C PRO A 15 16.94 6.02 31.97
N VAL A 16 17.08 7.32 32.06
CA VAL A 16 16.09 8.38 31.82
C VAL A 16 15.44 8.20 30.43
N GLY A 17 14.14 8.48 30.39
CA GLY A 17 13.27 8.31 29.25
C GLY A 17 13.74 9.00 27.96
N ILE A 18 13.52 8.31 26.87
CA ILE A 18 13.56 8.86 25.51
C ILE A 18 12.25 9.60 25.29
N THR A 19 12.21 10.84 25.69
CA THR A 19 11.16 11.81 25.31
C THR A 19 11.84 13.11 24.89
N ASP A 20 12.63 13.11 23.82
CA ASP A 20 13.11 14.35 23.17
C ASP A 20 13.80 14.03 21.83
N LEU A 21 13.04 13.49 20.88
CA LEU A 21 13.41 13.51 19.46
C LEU A 21 12.14 13.58 18.58
N VAL A 22 11.28 14.54 18.91
CA VAL A 22 10.21 14.99 18.02
C VAL A 22 10.27 16.51 18.04
N ASN A 23 11.14 17.09 17.24
CA ASN A 23 11.04 18.44 16.70
C ASN A 23 12.18 18.66 15.69
N ASP A 24 11.93 18.29 14.48
CA ASP A 24 12.42 18.99 13.29
C ASP A 24 11.22 19.10 12.35
N ASP A 25 10.38 20.10 12.65
CA ASP A 25 9.39 20.63 11.73
C ASP A 25 10.13 21.24 10.53
N VAL A 26 10.31 20.47 9.49
CA VAL A 26 10.57 21.02 8.17
C VAL A 26 9.23 21.51 7.65
N GLU A 27 8.85 22.71 8.03
CA GLU A 27 7.80 23.48 7.35
C GLU A 27 8.21 23.66 5.88
N PHE A 28 7.58 22.93 5.00
CA PHE A 28 7.56 23.27 3.59
C PHE A 28 6.56 24.41 3.39
N ASP A 29 7.09 25.61 3.44
CA ASP A 29 6.38 26.85 3.11
C ASP A 29 6.03 26.83 1.61
N PHE A 30 4.77 26.51 1.28
CA PHE A 30 4.21 26.67 -0.05
C PHE A 30 3.54 28.03 -0.12
N ASP A 31 4.33 29.04 -0.45
CA ASP A 31 3.79 30.35 -0.88
C ASP A 31 3.03 30.17 -2.19
N LEU A 32 1.69 30.11 -2.11
CA LEU A 32 0.78 30.10 -3.25
C LEU A 32 0.28 31.50 -3.52
N PRO A 33 0.52 32.07 -4.71
CA PRO A 33 -0.14 33.31 -5.11
C PRO A 33 -1.64 33.11 -5.27
N ALA A 34 -2.41 33.99 -4.70
CA ALA A 34 -3.87 34.03 -4.79
C ALA A 34 -4.33 34.14 -6.25
N MET A 35 -5.12 33.17 -6.72
CA MET A 35 -5.76 33.18 -8.04
C MET A 35 -7.26 33.49 -7.90
N PRO A 36 -7.86 34.15 -8.87
CA PRO A 36 -9.24 34.65 -8.78
C PRO A 36 -10.27 33.51 -8.85
N THR A 37 -11.28 33.65 -8.01
CA THR A 37 -12.46 32.80 -7.94
C THR A 37 -13.30 32.91 -9.21
N ASN A 38 -13.31 31.88 -10.04
CA ASN A 38 -14.38 31.59 -10.97
C ASN A 38 -14.95 30.21 -10.72
N SER A 39 -16.24 30.22 -10.44
CA SER A 39 -17.08 29.11 -10.05
C SER A 39 -17.15 28.01 -11.10
N THR A 40 -16.49 26.88 -10.85
CA THR A 40 -16.79 25.57 -11.43
C THR A 40 -16.62 24.46 -10.39
N ALA A 41 -16.92 24.78 -9.11
CA ALA A 41 -16.73 23.88 -7.97
C ALA A 41 -17.86 22.86 -7.76
N ASP A 42 -18.91 22.83 -8.61
CA ASP A 42 -20.14 22.08 -8.35
C ASP A 42 -20.25 20.72 -9.07
N ILE A 43 -19.15 20.15 -9.61
CA ILE A 43 -19.27 18.92 -10.44
C ILE A 43 -18.71 17.66 -9.79
N LEU A 44 -18.10 17.70 -8.62
CA LEU A 44 -17.51 16.50 -8.01
C LEU A 44 -17.95 16.24 -6.56
N ASP A 45 -19.20 16.48 -6.24
CA ASP A 45 -19.83 15.88 -5.06
C ASP A 45 -20.28 14.45 -5.41
N PHE A 46 -19.35 13.51 -5.31
CA PHE A 46 -19.61 12.11 -5.56
C PHE A 46 -19.93 11.39 -4.26
N ASP A 47 -21.20 11.09 -4.09
CA ASP A 47 -21.71 10.20 -3.04
C ASP A 47 -21.28 8.76 -3.38
N PHE A 48 -20.17 8.30 -2.82
CA PHE A 48 -19.57 6.97 -3.05
C PHE A 48 -20.16 5.91 -2.10
N CYS A 49 -21.25 6.23 -1.44
CA CYS A 49 -21.93 5.37 -0.51
C CYS A 49 -23.07 4.65 -1.21
N THR A 50 -22.89 3.42 -1.54
CA THR A 50 -23.82 2.30 -1.73
C THR A 50 -23.62 1.53 -3.03
N GLY A 51 -23.09 0.30 -2.90
CA GLY A 51 -23.34 -0.79 -3.82
C GLY A 51 -22.66 -0.71 -5.20
N ALA A 52 -22.58 -1.82 -5.88
CA ALA A 52 -21.96 -2.09 -7.18
C ALA A 52 -22.29 -1.10 -8.34
N ASN A 53 -23.23 -0.21 -8.15
CA ASN A 53 -23.67 0.78 -9.15
C ASN A 53 -22.81 2.06 -9.20
N SER A 54 -21.94 2.31 -8.20
CA SER A 54 -21.19 3.57 -8.15
C SER A 54 -19.94 3.56 -9.03
N LEU A 55 -19.35 2.40 -9.27
CA LEU A 55 -18.24 2.24 -10.22
C LEU A 55 -18.71 2.40 -11.68
N ASP A 56 -19.95 2.01 -11.99
CA ASP A 56 -20.56 2.21 -13.30
C ASP A 56 -20.78 3.67 -13.61
N ALA A 57 -21.29 4.44 -12.64
CA ALA A 57 -21.51 5.87 -12.79
C ALA A 57 -20.20 6.64 -13.00
N LEU A 58 -19.12 6.23 -12.32
CA LEU A 58 -17.76 6.79 -12.55
C LEU A 58 -17.27 6.49 -13.97
N SER A 59 -17.44 5.25 -14.43
CA SER A 59 -17.02 4.83 -15.77
C SER A 59 -17.79 5.54 -16.89
N GLU A 60 -19.12 5.71 -16.73
CA GLU A 60 -19.94 6.42 -17.71
C GLU A 60 -19.66 7.94 -17.74
N MET A 61 -19.39 8.55 -16.57
CA MET A 61 -19.06 9.97 -16.51
C MET A 61 -17.68 10.26 -17.13
N LEU A 62 -16.69 9.38 -16.92
CA LEU A 62 -15.37 9.50 -17.53
C LEU A 62 -15.43 9.26 -19.05
N ALA A 63 -16.25 8.33 -19.50
CA ALA A 63 -16.50 8.08 -20.94
C ALA A 63 -17.19 9.25 -21.61
N SER A 64 -18.14 9.90 -20.95
CA SER A 64 -18.87 11.07 -21.47
C SER A 64 -17.96 12.29 -21.63
N GLN A 65 -17.05 12.52 -20.69
CA GLN A 65 -16.07 13.62 -20.79
C GLN A 65 -15.01 13.36 -21.87
N SER A 66 -14.59 12.11 -22.06
CA SER A 66 -13.66 11.72 -23.13
C SER A 66 -14.25 11.98 -24.52
N ASN A 67 -15.55 11.75 -24.72
CA ASN A 67 -16.21 11.98 -26.01
C ASN A 67 -16.41 13.48 -26.33
N GLN A 68 -16.57 14.36 -25.35
CA GLN A 68 -16.65 15.80 -25.56
C GLN A 68 -15.30 16.42 -25.93
N LEU A 69 -14.17 15.85 -25.44
CA LEU A 69 -12.81 16.32 -25.74
C LEU A 69 -12.34 15.92 -27.15
N ASN A 70 -12.89 14.86 -27.74
CA ASN A 70 -12.46 14.37 -29.06
C ASN A 70 -13.01 15.17 -30.25
N HIS A 71 -14.01 16.05 -30.06
CA HIS A 71 -14.58 16.85 -31.13
C HIS A 71 -13.91 18.21 -31.36
N THR A 72 -12.96 18.63 -30.53
CA THR A 72 -12.32 19.97 -30.64
C THR A 72 -10.81 19.93 -30.94
N ALA A 73 -10.20 18.76 -31.12
CA ALA A 73 -8.75 18.61 -31.22
C ALA A 73 -8.29 18.07 -32.59
N LEU A 74 -8.56 18.82 -33.64
CA LEU A 74 -7.82 18.69 -34.92
C LEU A 74 -7.09 19.99 -35.22
N GLN A 75 -6.18 20.43 -34.35
CA GLN A 75 -5.14 21.40 -34.69
C GLN A 75 -3.97 21.29 -33.70
N ALA A 76 -2.77 21.15 -34.26
CA ALA A 76 -1.46 21.23 -33.63
C ALA A 76 -1.03 20.03 -32.73
N VAL A 77 -0.25 19.13 -33.33
CA VAL A 77 0.64 18.19 -32.62
C VAL A 77 1.77 19.00 -31.95
N SER A 78 1.49 19.60 -30.81
CA SER A 78 2.51 19.88 -29.81
C SER A 78 2.55 18.72 -28.84
N ALA A 79 3.73 18.16 -28.56
CA ALA A 79 3.91 17.11 -27.56
C ALA A 79 3.16 17.51 -26.29
N PRO A 80 2.37 16.63 -25.66
CA PRO A 80 1.61 16.98 -24.48
C PRO A 80 2.59 17.48 -23.41
N VAL A 81 2.42 18.75 -23.00
CA VAL A 81 3.11 19.29 -21.82
C VAL A 81 2.67 18.44 -20.66
N ARG A 82 3.54 17.55 -20.19
CA ARG A 82 3.26 16.70 -19.01
C ARG A 82 3.01 17.62 -17.82
N LYS A 83 1.78 17.59 -17.30
CA LYS A 83 1.45 18.32 -16.08
C LYS A 83 2.31 17.78 -14.94
N PRO A 84 2.73 18.65 -14.01
CA PRO A 84 3.46 18.18 -12.83
C PRO A 84 2.59 17.21 -12.04
N PHE A 85 3.24 16.20 -11.44
CA PHE A 85 2.60 15.25 -10.54
C PHE A 85 2.14 16.00 -9.29
N THR A 86 0.83 16.23 -9.15
CA THR A 86 0.28 17.06 -8.09
C THR A 86 -1.18 16.70 -7.80
N SER A 87 -1.56 16.81 -6.56
CA SER A 87 -2.97 16.65 -6.11
C SER A 87 -3.79 17.94 -6.25
N ALA A 88 -3.19 19.06 -6.71
CA ALA A 88 -3.85 20.37 -6.71
C ALA A 88 -5.12 20.44 -7.57
N HIS A 89 -5.26 19.57 -8.57
CA HIS A 89 -6.45 19.49 -9.43
C HIS A 89 -7.57 18.60 -8.85
N LEU A 90 -7.31 17.89 -7.76
CA LEU A 90 -8.28 17.05 -7.10
C LEU A 90 -9.11 17.88 -6.10
N SER A 91 -10.38 17.53 -5.94
CA SER A 91 -11.18 18.08 -4.84
C SER A 91 -10.52 17.76 -3.48
N PRO A 92 -10.72 18.57 -2.43
CA PRO A 92 -10.17 18.28 -1.11
C PRO A 92 -10.51 16.88 -0.61
N TYR A 93 -11.73 16.43 -0.88
CA TYR A 93 -12.20 15.09 -0.51
C TYR A 93 -11.45 13.97 -1.26
N ALA A 94 -11.34 14.05 -2.59
CA ALA A 94 -10.59 13.08 -3.38
C ALA A 94 -9.10 13.09 -3.01
N ARG A 95 -8.55 14.28 -2.73
CA ARG A 95 -7.17 14.46 -2.31
C ARG A 95 -6.87 13.73 -1.01
N SER A 96 -7.68 13.91 0.03
CA SER A 96 -7.45 13.29 1.34
C SER A 96 -7.43 11.76 1.29
N ARG A 97 -8.24 11.14 0.42
CA ARG A 97 -8.25 9.69 0.19
C ARG A 97 -6.93 9.19 -0.39
N VAL A 98 -6.42 9.90 -1.39
CA VAL A 98 -5.20 9.51 -2.11
C VAL A 98 -3.96 9.81 -1.27
N GLU A 99 -3.90 10.96 -0.60
CA GLU A 99 -2.78 11.37 0.24
C GLU A 99 -2.55 10.42 1.41
N TYR A 100 -3.61 9.97 2.08
CA TYR A 100 -3.49 8.99 3.17
C TYR A 100 -2.77 7.71 2.72
N SER A 101 -3.23 7.13 1.62
CA SER A 101 -2.61 5.91 1.07
C SER A 101 -1.19 6.17 0.56
N PHE A 102 -0.95 7.33 -0.05
CA PHE A 102 0.36 7.71 -0.56
C PHE A 102 1.40 7.81 0.56
N GLU A 103 1.05 8.42 1.69
CA GLU A 103 1.93 8.51 2.85
C GLU A 103 2.33 7.11 3.37
N HIS A 104 1.40 6.16 3.42
CA HIS A 104 1.72 4.79 3.83
C HIS A 104 2.57 4.03 2.79
N ILE A 105 2.32 4.25 1.49
CA ILE A 105 3.13 3.64 0.43
C ILE A 105 4.56 4.18 0.44
N LYS A 106 4.76 5.46 0.72
CA LYS A 106 6.09 6.07 0.88
C LYS A 106 6.93 5.41 1.97
N LEU A 107 6.29 4.88 3.00
CA LEU A 107 6.98 4.19 4.10
C LEU A 107 7.41 2.76 3.74
N ALA A 108 6.86 2.17 2.68
CA ALA A 108 7.14 0.77 2.34
C ALA A 108 8.63 0.45 2.13
N PRO A 109 9.47 1.27 1.48
CA PRO A 109 10.91 1.02 1.39
C PRO A 109 11.59 0.94 2.76
N LYS A 110 11.21 1.82 3.68
CA LYS A 110 11.74 1.81 5.05
C LYS A 110 11.27 0.57 5.83
N MET A 111 9.99 0.23 5.76
CA MET A 111 9.43 -0.97 6.40
C MET A 111 10.11 -2.25 5.86
N MET A 112 10.38 -2.31 4.56
CA MET A 112 11.07 -3.44 3.95
C MET A 112 12.47 -3.64 4.51
N VAL A 113 13.21 -2.56 4.78
CA VAL A 113 14.57 -2.61 5.34
C VAL A 113 14.55 -2.94 6.84
N GLU A 114 13.67 -2.30 7.61
CA GLU A 114 13.67 -2.39 9.07
C GLU A 114 12.92 -3.60 9.62
N GLN A 115 11.91 -4.07 8.88
CA GLN A 115 10.96 -5.07 9.37
C GLN A 115 10.77 -6.25 8.41
N ALA A 116 11.46 -6.26 7.26
CA ALA A 116 11.29 -7.25 6.18
C ALA A 116 9.82 -7.42 5.73
N CYS A 117 9.00 -6.37 5.85
CA CYS A 117 7.58 -6.39 5.49
C CYS A 117 7.12 -5.10 4.82
N THR A 118 5.91 -5.13 4.30
CA THR A 118 5.15 -3.97 3.82
C THR A 118 3.67 -4.20 4.15
N PRO A 119 2.75 -3.24 3.94
CA PRO A 119 1.33 -3.51 4.12
C PRO A 119 0.79 -4.69 3.29
N TRP A 120 1.48 -5.06 2.21
CA TRP A 120 1.11 -6.14 1.27
C TRP A 120 2.05 -7.35 1.28
N SER A 121 3.16 -7.32 2.02
CA SER A 121 4.13 -8.41 2.11
C SER A 121 4.34 -8.80 3.57
N HIS A 122 3.98 -10.04 3.90
CA HIS A 122 4.17 -10.59 5.25
C HIS A 122 5.66 -10.84 5.53
N PRO A 123 6.20 -10.56 6.74
CA PRO A 123 7.62 -10.71 7.04
C PRO A 123 8.14 -12.15 6.86
N MET A 124 7.30 -13.14 7.08
CA MET A 124 7.68 -14.56 6.95
C MET A 124 7.51 -15.12 5.53
N LEU A 125 7.05 -14.31 4.57
CA LEU A 125 6.77 -14.79 3.20
C LEU A 125 8.01 -15.34 2.51
N TYR A 126 9.16 -14.71 2.72
CA TYR A 126 10.43 -15.03 2.06
C TYR A 126 11.48 -15.59 3.04
N GLU A 127 11.06 -16.14 4.18
CA GLU A 127 11.98 -16.69 5.19
C GLU A 127 12.89 -17.78 4.61
N GLU A 128 12.33 -18.67 3.79
CA GLU A 128 13.09 -19.79 3.22
C GLU A 128 13.83 -19.42 1.93
N TYR A 129 13.25 -18.56 1.12
CA TYR A 129 13.79 -18.16 -0.18
C TYR A 129 13.25 -16.81 -0.63
N MET A 130 14.14 -15.87 -0.85
CA MET A 130 13.80 -14.56 -1.45
C MET A 130 14.26 -14.53 -2.91
N PRO A 131 13.35 -14.39 -3.90
CA PRO A 131 13.71 -14.27 -5.31
C PRO A 131 14.61 -13.06 -5.60
N ARG A 132 15.46 -13.19 -6.63
CA ARG A 132 16.48 -12.18 -6.99
C ARG A 132 15.89 -10.79 -7.22
N SER A 133 14.73 -10.72 -7.89
CA SER A 133 14.01 -9.46 -8.14
C SER A 133 13.76 -8.67 -6.85
N LEU A 134 13.33 -9.36 -5.79
CA LEU A 134 13.04 -8.73 -4.50
C LEU A 134 14.32 -8.46 -3.69
N GLN A 135 15.37 -9.31 -3.80
CA GLN A 135 16.67 -9.04 -3.18
C GLN A 135 17.26 -7.72 -3.70
N ASP A 136 17.20 -7.49 -5.02
CA ASP A 136 17.70 -6.27 -5.65
C ASP A 136 16.87 -5.06 -5.25
N ALA A 137 15.54 -5.20 -5.16
CA ALA A 137 14.66 -4.15 -4.67
C ALA A 137 14.89 -3.84 -3.18
N HIS A 138 15.11 -4.84 -2.34
CA HIS A 138 15.46 -4.67 -0.92
C HIS A 138 16.78 -3.89 -0.76
N ALA A 139 17.81 -4.23 -1.55
CA ALA A 139 19.07 -3.48 -1.56
C ALA A 139 18.87 -2.01 -2.02
N ALA A 140 18.01 -1.80 -3.03
CA ALA A 140 17.64 -0.46 -3.46
C ALA A 140 16.92 0.34 -2.37
N CYS A 141 16.02 -0.29 -1.61
CA CYS A 141 15.36 0.32 -0.45
C CYS A 141 16.37 0.73 0.64
N ALA A 142 17.37 -0.10 0.93
CA ALA A 142 18.41 0.22 1.90
C ALA A 142 19.24 1.45 1.47
N LEU A 143 19.58 1.56 0.19
CA LEU A 143 20.22 2.75 -0.34
C LEU A 143 19.31 3.98 -0.31
N TYR A 144 18.04 3.80 -0.65
CA TYR A 144 17.04 4.86 -0.64
C TYR A 144 16.84 5.46 0.76
N THR A 145 16.75 4.62 1.80
CA THR A 145 16.55 5.06 3.18
C THR A 145 17.76 5.80 3.77
N THR A 146 18.94 5.65 3.18
CA THR A 146 20.18 6.36 3.55
C THR A 146 20.52 7.50 2.59
N MET A 147 19.57 7.87 1.71
CA MET A 147 19.77 8.93 0.73
C MET A 147 19.90 10.30 1.42
N ASN A 148 20.86 11.10 0.94
CA ASN A 148 21.10 12.46 1.37
C ASN A 148 21.62 13.29 0.18
N ASP A 149 21.83 14.59 0.37
CA ASP A 149 22.25 15.49 -0.71
C ASP A 149 23.54 15.05 -1.41
N ALA A 150 24.48 14.45 -0.69
CA ALA A 150 25.78 14.05 -1.26
C ALA A 150 25.67 12.80 -2.17
N ASN A 151 24.70 11.90 -1.90
CA ASN A 151 24.57 10.62 -2.62
C ASN A 151 23.30 10.50 -3.47
N SER A 152 22.39 11.48 -3.40
CA SER A 152 21.06 11.43 -4.02
C SER A 152 21.09 11.08 -5.51
N GLU A 153 22.01 11.68 -6.29
CA GLU A 153 22.12 11.40 -7.72
C GLU A 153 22.61 9.96 -8.01
N HIS A 154 23.52 9.45 -7.20
CA HIS A 154 24.01 8.07 -7.34
C HIS A 154 22.92 7.06 -6.99
N VAL A 155 22.20 7.30 -5.90
CA VAL A 155 21.08 6.45 -5.46
C VAL A 155 19.97 6.47 -6.50
N ALA A 156 19.58 7.66 -7.01
CA ALA A 156 18.57 7.78 -8.04
C ALA A 156 18.95 7.04 -9.34
N ARG A 157 20.21 7.12 -9.77
CA ARG A 157 20.70 6.36 -10.93
C ARG A 157 20.67 4.86 -10.69
N TYR A 158 21.05 4.41 -9.50
CA TYR A 158 21.01 3.00 -9.14
C TYR A 158 19.58 2.46 -9.17
N ILE A 159 18.63 3.15 -8.51
CA ILE A 159 17.22 2.79 -8.50
C ILE A 159 16.67 2.72 -9.93
N THR A 160 16.96 3.75 -10.76
CA THR A 160 16.57 3.80 -12.16
C THR A 160 17.07 2.58 -12.95
N SER A 161 18.36 2.27 -12.83
CA SER A 161 18.97 1.13 -13.52
C SER A 161 18.36 -0.20 -13.10
N ARG A 162 18.16 -0.41 -11.80
CA ARG A 162 17.55 -1.66 -11.28
C ARG A 162 16.09 -1.81 -11.69
N ALA A 163 15.30 -0.73 -11.64
CA ALA A 163 13.92 -0.76 -12.09
C ALA A 163 13.79 -1.06 -13.59
N GLN A 164 14.64 -0.48 -14.42
CA GLN A 164 14.69 -0.76 -15.86
C GLN A 164 15.13 -2.20 -16.16
N GLU A 165 16.13 -2.69 -15.45
CA GLU A 165 16.60 -4.07 -15.59
C GLU A 165 15.50 -5.08 -15.19
N LEU A 166 14.74 -4.78 -14.14
CA LEU A 166 13.63 -5.62 -13.70
C LEU A 166 12.60 -5.82 -14.82
N VAL A 167 12.17 -4.76 -15.51
CA VAL A 167 11.16 -4.85 -16.57
C VAL A 167 11.70 -5.41 -17.89
N THR A 168 13.01 -5.41 -18.09
CA THR A 168 13.66 -6.02 -19.27
C THR A 168 14.10 -7.47 -19.01
N SER A 169 14.02 -7.93 -17.77
CA SER A 169 14.35 -9.31 -17.39
C SER A 169 13.34 -10.31 -17.94
N ALA A 170 13.70 -11.60 -17.90
CA ALA A 170 12.76 -12.66 -18.28
C ALA A 170 11.53 -12.65 -17.38
N THR A 171 10.35 -12.81 -17.98
CA THR A 171 9.08 -12.89 -17.26
C THR A 171 9.09 -14.06 -16.27
N PRO A 172 8.81 -13.84 -14.99
CA PRO A 172 8.78 -14.90 -13.99
C PRO A 172 7.64 -15.89 -14.29
N THR A 173 7.87 -17.17 -13.97
CA THR A 173 6.92 -18.24 -14.30
C THR A 173 6.34 -18.93 -13.06
N THR A 174 7.05 -18.92 -11.95
CA THR A 174 6.54 -19.52 -10.72
C THR A 174 5.72 -18.51 -9.90
N PRO A 175 4.69 -18.97 -9.17
CA PRO A 175 3.83 -18.08 -8.38
C PRO A 175 4.61 -17.17 -7.40
N ILE A 176 5.62 -17.72 -6.73
CA ILE A 176 6.44 -16.96 -5.77
C ILE A 176 7.32 -15.92 -6.46
N GLU A 177 7.85 -16.21 -7.66
CA GLU A 177 8.63 -15.25 -8.43
C GLU A 177 7.76 -14.15 -9.03
N ILE A 178 6.54 -14.47 -9.50
CA ILE A 178 5.57 -13.47 -9.97
C ILE A 178 5.21 -12.52 -8.83
N LEU A 179 4.94 -13.06 -7.64
CA LEU A 179 4.63 -12.26 -6.45
C LEU A 179 5.81 -11.35 -6.08
N ALA A 180 7.02 -11.90 -5.99
CA ALA A 180 8.22 -11.13 -5.66
C ALA A 180 8.55 -10.05 -6.70
N HIS A 181 8.36 -10.34 -7.99
CA HIS A 181 8.57 -9.39 -9.08
C HIS A 181 7.58 -8.23 -9.00
N THR A 182 6.30 -8.51 -8.74
CA THR A 182 5.28 -7.48 -8.54
C THR A 182 5.60 -6.61 -7.34
N GLN A 183 5.98 -7.21 -6.21
CA GLN A 183 6.35 -6.48 -4.99
C GLN A 183 7.61 -5.63 -5.20
N ALA A 184 8.59 -6.11 -5.96
CA ALA A 184 9.76 -5.33 -6.34
C ALA A 184 9.39 -4.11 -7.19
N LEU A 185 8.51 -4.26 -8.19
CA LEU A 185 7.98 -3.14 -8.98
C LEU A 185 7.27 -2.10 -8.10
N MET A 186 6.46 -2.55 -7.13
CA MET A 186 5.78 -1.66 -6.19
C MET A 186 6.76 -0.87 -5.32
N LEU A 187 7.84 -1.49 -4.84
CA LEU A 187 8.89 -0.82 -4.08
C LEU A 187 9.62 0.23 -4.94
N TYR A 188 9.96 -0.10 -6.20
CA TYR A 188 10.53 0.88 -7.10
C TYR A 188 9.56 2.04 -7.38
N GLN A 189 8.28 1.75 -7.60
CA GLN A 189 7.26 2.79 -7.75
C GLN A 189 7.20 3.70 -6.51
N ALA A 190 7.17 3.14 -5.31
CA ALA A 190 7.15 3.92 -4.07
C ALA A 190 8.37 4.86 -3.95
N MET A 191 9.58 4.38 -4.26
CA MET A 191 10.81 5.19 -4.24
C MET A 191 10.81 6.28 -5.30
N LEU A 192 10.40 5.96 -6.54
CA LEU A 192 10.36 6.91 -7.65
C LEU A 192 9.32 8.02 -7.45
N LEU A 193 8.14 7.66 -6.93
CA LEU A 193 7.07 8.61 -6.61
C LEU A 193 7.46 9.59 -5.51
N SER A 194 8.18 9.11 -4.50
CA SER A 194 8.55 9.89 -3.33
C SER A 194 9.79 10.80 -3.57
N SER A 195 10.55 10.57 -4.64
CA SER A 195 11.82 11.26 -4.88
C SER A 195 11.68 12.65 -5.54
N GLY A 196 10.47 13.10 -5.87
CA GLY A 196 10.17 14.48 -6.26
C GLY A 196 10.74 14.99 -7.60
N GLY A 197 11.39 14.15 -8.41
CA GLY A 197 12.04 14.57 -9.65
C GLY A 197 11.24 14.25 -10.91
N ILE A 198 11.09 15.20 -11.84
CA ILE A 198 10.35 15.02 -13.11
C ILE A 198 10.86 13.79 -13.90
N ARG A 199 12.18 13.54 -13.89
CA ARG A 199 12.76 12.38 -14.58
C ARG A 199 12.35 11.06 -13.93
N LEU A 200 12.30 11.02 -12.60
CA LEU A 200 11.92 9.83 -11.84
C LEU A 200 10.42 9.55 -11.98
N TRP A 201 9.60 10.59 -12.02
CA TRP A 201 8.18 10.46 -12.32
C TRP A 201 7.92 9.96 -13.75
N ALA A 202 8.70 10.44 -14.74
CA ALA A 202 8.60 9.91 -16.10
C ALA A 202 8.94 8.42 -16.17
N LEU A 203 9.93 7.96 -15.39
CA LEU A 203 10.24 6.54 -15.29
C LEU A 203 9.11 5.78 -14.60
N ALA A 204 8.59 6.27 -13.48
CA ALA A 204 7.45 5.65 -12.79
C ALA A 204 6.25 5.47 -13.74
N ASP A 205 5.96 6.46 -14.59
CA ASP A 205 4.92 6.37 -15.63
C ASP A 205 5.19 5.25 -16.64
N THR A 206 6.45 5.03 -17.03
CA THR A 206 6.82 3.93 -17.94
C THR A 206 6.75 2.55 -17.29
N LEU A 207 6.90 2.46 -15.98
CA LEU A 207 6.81 1.21 -15.23
C LEU A 207 5.37 0.78 -14.91
N LEU A 208 4.42 1.71 -14.99
CA LEU A 208 3.04 1.44 -14.59
C LEU A 208 2.38 0.30 -15.40
N PRO A 209 2.48 0.24 -16.73
CA PRO A 209 1.93 -0.88 -17.49
C PRO A 209 2.48 -2.25 -17.06
N TYR A 210 3.76 -2.31 -16.72
CA TYR A 210 4.37 -3.54 -16.21
C TYR A 210 3.83 -3.94 -14.84
N LEU A 211 3.53 -2.97 -13.98
CA LEU A 211 2.89 -3.22 -12.69
C LEU A 211 1.45 -3.74 -12.90
N GLU A 212 0.71 -3.16 -13.83
CA GLU A 212 -0.64 -3.60 -14.20
C GLU A 212 -0.62 -5.05 -14.75
N ASP A 213 0.31 -5.36 -15.65
CA ASP A 213 0.47 -6.71 -16.23
C ASP A 213 0.85 -7.75 -15.17
N MET A 214 1.76 -7.41 -14.25
CA MET A 214 2.15 -8.30 -13.17
C MET A 214 1.04 -8.47 -12.13
N GLY A 215 0.28 -7.41 -11.84
CA GLY A 215 -0.93 -7.49 -11.04
C GLY A 215 -1.97 -8.42 -11.67
N ALA A 216 -2.18 -8.33 -12.97
CA ALA A 216 -3.06 -9.23 -13.71
C ALA A 216 -2.58 -10.70 -13.68
N ALA A 217 -1.26 -10.94 -13.76
CA ALA A 217 -0.68 -12.28 -13.65
C ALA A 217 -0.87 -12.90 -12.25
N LEU A 218 -1.02 -12.08 -11.19
CA LEU A 218 -1.30 -12.54 -9.84
C LEU A 218 -2.78 -12.85 -9.58
N LEU A 219 -3.71 -12.36 -10.40
CA LEU A 219 -5.15 -12.55 -10.18
C LEU A 219 -5.57 -14.01 -10.00
N PRO A 220 -5.11 -14.97 -10.83
CA PRO A 220 -5.48 -16.38 -10.64
C PRO A 220 -5.05 -16.91 -9.28
N ILE A 221 -3.84 -16.52 -8.81
CA ILE A 221 -3.29 -16.93 -7.51
C ILE A 221 -4.08 -16.30 -6.35
N ALA A 222 -4.41 -15.01 -6.47
CA ALA A 222 -5.17 -14.27 -5.48
C ALA A 222 -6.63 -14.76 -5.37
N ALA A 223 -7.23 -15.20 -6.48
CA ALA A 223 -8.61 -15.69 -6.55
C ALA A 223 -8.77 -17.11 -6.01
N GLU A 224 -7.70 -17.89 -5.85
CA GLU A 224 -7.79 -19.23 -5.28
C GLU A 224 -8.41 -19.21 -3.88
N GLU A 225 -9.43 -20.03 -3.68
CA GLU A 225 -10.02 -20.21 -2.36
C GLU A 225 -9.06 -20.99 -1.45
N SER A 226 -9.13 -20.71 -0.16
CA SER A 226 -8.27 -21.36 0.81
C SER A 226 -8.79 -22.76 1.15
N GLU A 227 -7.93 -23.77 1.07
CA GLU A 227 -8.21 -25.11 1.59
C GLU A 227 -7.96 -25.22 3.11
N ILE A 228 -7.82 -24.10 3.81
CA ILE A 228 -7.62 -24.09 5.25
C ILE A 228 -8.90 -24.57 5.92
N PRO A 229 -8.82 -25.57 6.83
CA PRO A 229 -9.98 -26.07 7.56
C PRO A 229 -10.65 -24.96 8.37
N GLU A 230 -11.97 -25.06 8.59
CA GLU A 230 -12.72 -24.11 9.42
C GLU A 230 -12.14 -24.00 10.83
N THR A 231 -11.64 -25.11 11.38
CA THR A 231 -10.93 -25.14 12.66
C THR A 231 -9.56 -25.79 12.50
N ILE A 232 -8.51 -25.12 12.94
CA ILE A 232 -7.14 -25.61 12.87
C ILE A 232 -6.77 -26.29 14.19
N PRO A 233 -6.39 -27.60 14.20
CA PRO A 233 -5.92 -28.25 15.40
C PRO A 233 -4.60 -27.64 15.88
N LEU A 234 -4.51 -27.37 17.19
CA LEU A 234 -3.28 -26.86 17.80
C LEU A 234 -2.21 -27.95 17.94
N TYR A 235 -2.63 -29.23 17.97
CA TYR A 235 -1.75 -30.39 18.00
C TYR A 235 -2.32 -31.50 17.10
N PRO A 236 -1.50 -32.15 16.28
CA PRO A 236 -0.09 -31.82 15.98
C PRO A 236 0.04 -30.52 15.17
N SER A 237 1.16 -29.78 15.37
CA SER A 237 1.40 -28.46 14.77
C SER A 237 1.62 -28.48 13.23
N THR A 238 1.72 -29.67 12.62
CA THR A 238 1.94 -29.83 11.17
C THR A 238 0.81 -29.19 10.36
N VAL A 239 -0.45 -29.37 10.78
CA VAL A 239 -1.62 -28.79 10.11
C VAL A 239 -1.58 -27.27 10.21
N ALA A 240 -1.37 -26.75 11.43
CA ALA A 240 -1.25 -25.30 11.66
C ALA A 240 -0.13 -24.67 10.83
N ARG A 241 1.02 -25.33 10.73
CA ARG A 241 2.17 -24.86 9.93
C ARG A 241 1.84 -24.78 8.44
N THR A 242 1.20 -25.81 7.89
CA THR A 242 0.81 -25.85 6.48
C THR A 242 -0.23 -24.78 6.20
N ALA A 243 -1.25 -24.66 7.06
CA ALA A 243 -2.29 -23.64 6.95
C ALA A 243 -1.72 -22.22 7.00
N TRP A 244 -0.81 -21.96 7.97
CA TRP A 244 -0.16 -20.66 8.11
C TRP A 244 0.68 -20.28 6.90
N LYS A 245 1.55 -21.17 6.38
CA LYS A 245 2.33 -20.92 5.18
C LYS A 245 1.45 -20.64 3.96
N SER A 246 0.39 -21.42 3.79
CA SER A 246 -0.58 -21.21 2.72
C SER A 246 -1.29 -19.86 2.85
N TYR A 247 -1.71 -19.48 4.06
CA TYR A 247 -2.31 -18.17 4.34
C TYR A 247 -1.35 -17.03 4.03
N VAL A 248 -0.12 -17.07 4.55
CA VAL A 248 0.90 -16.02 4.34
C VAL A 248 1.14 -15.77 2.85
N PHE A 249 1.29 -16.82 2.06
CA PHE A 249 1.50 -16.69 0.62
C PHE A 249 0.27 -16.12 -0.11
N ARG A 250 -0.91 -16.69 0.11
CA ARG A 250 -2.15 -16.29 -0.58
C ARG A 250 -2.58 -14.89 -0.18
N GLU A 251 -2.54 -14.58 1.11
CA GLU A 251 -2.93 -13.27 1.59
C GLU A 251 -1.96 -12.17 1.13
N SER A 252 -0.65 -12.47 1.08
CA SER A 252 0.32 -11.55 0.48
C SER A 252 0.03 -11.32 -1.02
N ALA A 253 -0.34 -12.35 -1.78
CA ALA A 253 -0.71 -12.21 -3.18
C ALA A 253 -1.96 -11.33 -3.34
N ARG A 254 -3.00 -11.55 -2.55
CA ARG A 254 -4.25 -10.76 -2.53
C ARG A 254 -4.00 -9.29 -2.23
N ARG A 255 -3.26 -9.03 -1.15
CA ARG A 255 -2.89 -7.66 -0.75
C ARG A 255 -1.99 -6.99 -1.79
N THR A 256 -1.06 -7.73 -2.40
CA THR A 256 -0.20 -7.21 -3.48
C THR A 256 -1.03 -6.78 -4.67
N VAL A 257 -1.97 -7.59 -5.14
CA VAL A 257 -2.88 -7.24 -6.25
C VAL A 257 -3.65 -5.95 -5.94
N LEU A 258 -4.28 -5.87 -4.78
CA LEU A 258 -5.08 -4.69 -4.39
C LEU A 258 -4.22 -3.44 -4.27
N CYS A 259 -3.04 -3.53 -3.65
CA CYS A 259 -2.11 -2.40 -3.56
C CYS A 259 -1.52 -1.99 -4.91
N ALA A 260 -1.23 -2.94 -5.81
CA ALA A 260 -0.75 -2.63 -7.16
C ALA A 260 -1.78 -1.79 -7.94
N TYR A 261 -3.05 -2.21 -7.91
CA TYR A 261 -4.13 -1.41 -8.52
C TYR A 261 -4.34 -0.07 -7.81
N HIS A 262 -4.23 -0.05 -6.49
CA HIS A 262 -4.34 1.20 -5.73
C HIS A 262 -3.24 2.19 -6.12
N ILE A 263 -1.99 1.74 -6.27
CA ILE A 263 -0.87 2.55 -6.78
C ILE A 263 -1.17 3.06 -8.20
N ALA A 264 -1.70 2.20 -9.08
CA ALA A 264 -2.04 2.58 -10.45
C ALA A 264 -3.14 3.66 -10.49
N ILE A 265 -4.17 3.53 -9.66
CA ILE A 265 -5.24 4.51 -9.54
C ILE A 265 -4.69 5.84 -9.01
N MET A 266 -3.89 5.81 -7.94
CA MET A 266 -3.27 7.01 -7.39
C MET A 266 -2.39 7.71 -8.43
N TRP A 267 -1.58 6.96 -9.18
CA TRP A 267 -0.77 7.52 -10.26
C TRP A 267 -1.63 8.24 -11.28
N THR A 268 -2.71 7.60 -11.74
CA THR A 268 -3.65 8.16 -12.70
C THR A 268 -4.27 9.47 -12.18
N LEU A 269 -4.68 9.49 -10.92
CA LEU A 269 -5.24 10.67 -10.29
C LEU A 269 -4.22 11.81 -10.17
N PHE A 270 -3.02 11.55 -9.68
CA PHE A 270 -1.96 12.57 -9.53
C PHE A 270 -1.44 13.10 -10.85
N SER A 271 -1.37 12.26 -11.89
CA SER A 271 -0.93 12.68 -13.22
C SER A 271 -2.01 13.45 -14.00
N GLY A 272 -3.24 13.51 -13.49
CA GLY A 272 -4.39 14.08 -14.19
C GLY A 272 -4.77 13.32 -15.46
N GLN A 273 -4.36 12.06 -15.56
CA GLN A 273 -4.72 11.16 -16.65
C GLN A 273 -5.87 10.28 -16.18
N PHE A 274 -7.06 10.50 -16.70
CA PHE A 274 -8.21 9.65 -16.40
C PHE A 274 -8.16 8.42 -17.34
N LYS A 275 -7.54 7.35 -16.87
CA LYS A 275 -7.68 6.04 -17.51
C LYS A 275 -8.85 5.31 -16.84
N THR A 276 -9.74 4.75 -17.62
CA THR A 276 -10.75 3.84 -17.10
C THR A 276 -10.05 2.58 -16.61
N CYS A 277 -10.10 2.30 -15.31
CA CYS A 277 -9.73 0.97 -14.81
C CYS A 277 -10.65 -0.07 -15.46
N SER A 278 -10.07 -1.12 -16.04
CA SER A 278 -10.89 -2.20 -16.53
C SER A 278 -11.58 -2.87 -15.33
N ARG A 279 -12.90 -2.89 -15.39
CA ARG A 279 -13.81 -3.34 -14.33
C ARG A 279 -13.56 -4.78 -13.86
N ASP A 280 -12.98 -5.60 -14.72
CA ASP A 280 -12.78 -7.03 -14.48
C ASP A 280 -11.79 -7.35 -13.36
N HIS A 281 -10.92 -6.40 -12.99
CA HIS A 281 -9.86 -6.65 -12.02
C HIS A 281 -10.28 -6.49 -10.56
N SER A 282 -11.32 -5.71 -10.27
CA SER A 282 -11.85 -5.53 -8.91
C SER A 282 -12.85 -6.61 -8.48
N LEU A 283 -13.56 -7.20 -9.43
CA LEU A 283 -14.69 -8.09 -9.18
C LEU A 283 -14.34 -9.49 -8.66
N ARG A 284 -13.07 -9.87 -8.61
CA ARG A 284 -12.63 -11.21 -8.12
C ARG A 284 -11.71 -11.14 -6.90
N ASN A 285 -11.59 -9.97 -6.31
CA ASN A 285 -10.69 -9.82 -5.18
C ASN A 285 -11.31 -10.38 -3.91
N LEU A 286 -10.53 -11.22 -3.26
CA LEU A 286 -10.80 -11.81 -1.97
C LEU A 286 -9.66 -11.43 -1.04
N VAL A 287 -9.92 -10.88 0.14
CA VAL A 287 -8.88 -10.49 1.10
C VAL A 287 -9.39 -10.62 2.52
N THR A 288 -8.54 -10.98 3.46
CA THR A 288 -8.84 -10.93 4.89
C THR A 288 -8.28 -9.65 5.50
N LEU A 289 -9.08 -8.96 6.31
CA LEU A 289 -8.65 -7.71 6.95
C LEU A 289 -8.25 -7.90 8.42
N SER A 290 -8.32 -9.12 8.95
CA SER A 290 -7.97 -9.39 10.34
C SER A 290 -6.49 -9.12 10.63
N ALA A 291 -6.23 -8.08 11.42
CA ALA A 291 -4.89 -7.77 11.92
C ALA A 291 -4.31 -8.91 12.76
N HIS A 292 -5.16 -9.65 13.46
CA HIS A 292 -4.74 -10.77 14.29
C HIS A 292 -4.17 -11.93 13.46
N LEU A 293 -4.78 -12.24 12.32
CA LEU A 293 -4.27 -13.25 11.38
C LEU A 293 -2.99 -12.78 10.70
N TRP A 294 -2.96 -11.51 10.24
CA TRP A 294 -1.82 -10.97 9.52
C TRP A 294 -0.58 -10.78 10.39
N ARG A 295 -0.75 -10.45 11.68
CA ARG A 295 0.36 -10.23 12.62
C ARG A 295 0.87 -11.52 13.26
N ALA A 296 0.24 -12.66 13.02
CA ALA A 296 0.68 -13.94 13.59
C ALA A 296 2.08 -14.29 13.08
N SER A 297 3.05 -14.36 13.98
CA SER A 297 4.46 -14.59 13.66
C SER A 297 4.88 -16.05 13.65
N ASN A 298 3.98 -16.96 14.02
CA ASN A 298 4.23 -18.39 14.06
C ASN A 298 2.92 -19.19 13.88
N PRO A 299 3.02 -20.51 13.57
CA PRO A 299 1.85 -21.35 13.31
C PRO A 299 0.88 -21.49 14.48
N PHE A 300 1.37 -21.42 15.72
CA PHE A 300 0.51 -21.54 16.91
C PHE A 300 -0.37 -20.30 17.09
N ASP A 301 0.24 -19.10 17.05
CA ASP A 301 -0.49 -17.83 17.15
C ASP A 301 -1.49 -17.68 16.01
N PHE A 302 -1.10 -18.12 14.80
CA PHE A 302 -2.01 -18.14 13.65
C PHE A 302 -3.23 -19.05 13.90
N ALA A 303 -3.01 -20.29 14.37
CA ALA A 303 -4.09 -21.23 14.62
C ALA A 303 -5.04 -20.74 15.73
N MET A 304 -4.49 -20.12 16.78
CA MET A 304 -5.28 -19.48 17.84
C MET A 304 -6.13 -18.34 17.26
N ALA A 305 -5.50 -17.43 16.50
CA ALA A 305 -6.23 -16.32 15.89
C ALA A 305 -7.28 -16.81 14.88
N TRP A 306 -6.97 -17.85 14.10
CA TRP A 306 -7.89 -18.44 13.12
C TRP A 306 -9.14 -19.01 13.79
N ASN A 307 -8.98 -19.72 14.91
CA ASN A 307 -10.07 -20.34 15.60
C ASN A 307 -10.93 -19.36 16.41
N ASP A 308 -10.32 -18.29 16.96
CA ASP A 308 -10.94 -17.44 17.98
C ASP A 308 -11.34 -16.05 17.47
N LYS A 309 -10.76 -15.59 16.34
CA LYS A 309 -10.98 -14.24 15.83
C LYS A 309 -11.79 -14.22 14.54
N ASN A 310 -12.45 -13.11 14.28
CA ASN A 310 -13.10 -12.89 13.00
C ASN A 310 -12.04 -12.67 11.91
N HIS A 311 -12.20 -13.34 10.76
CA HIS A 311 -11.26 -13.22 9.64
C HIS A 311 -11.50 -11.95 8.80
N PHE A 312 -12.70 -11.37 8.89
CA PHE A 312 -13.12 -10.21 8.10
C PHE A 312 -12.85 -10.42 6.60
N LEU A 313 -13.41 -11.51 6.06
CA LEU A 313 -13.28 -11.84 4.67
C LEU A 313 -14.08 -10.86 3.81
N VAL A 314 -13.38 -10.07 3.00
CA VAL A 314 -13.95 -9.10 2.07
C VAL A 314 -13.93 -9.69 0.67
N LYS A 315 -15.06 -9.66 -0.01
CA LYS A 315 -15.24 -10.04 -1.42
C LYS A 315 -15.69 -8.81 -2.18
N GLU A 316 -15.14 -8.62 -3.39
CA GLU A 316 -15.56 -7.54 -4.30
C GLU A 316 -15.52 -6.14 -3.67
N LEU A 317 -14.59 -5.93 -2.72
CA LEU A 317 -14.45 -4.69 -1.96
C LEU A 317 -15.71 -4.27 -1.16
N ASP A 318 -16.56 -5.22 -0.78
CA ASP A 318 -17.69 -4.97 0.12
C ASP A 318 -17.24 -4.99 1.59
N PHE A 319 -17.12 -3.81 2.19
CA PHE A 319 -16.71 -3.63 3.58
C PHE A 319 -17.87 -3.50 4.56
N THR A 320 -19.10 -3.69 4.12
CA THR A 320 -20.31 -3.46 4.93
C THR A 320 -20.26 -4.23 6.25
N GLU A 321 -19.93 -5.52 6.19
CA GLU A 321 -19.87 -6.36 7.38
C GLU A 321 -18.69 -5.99 8.29
N VAL A 322 -17.54 -5.64 7.70
CA VAL A 322 -16.36 -5.16 8.46
C VAL A 322 -16.71 -3.91 9.25
N LEU A 323 -17.28 -2.91 8.59
CA LEU A 323 -17.68 -1.66 9.24
C LEU A 323 -18.74 -1.85 10.33
N ARG A 324 -19.58 -2.88 10.19
CA ARG A 324 -20.63 -3.19 11.17
C ARG A 324 -20.08 -3.84 12.43
N VAL A 325 -19.13 -4.79 12.33
CA VAL A 325 -18.73 -5.65 13.47
C VAL A 325 -17.30 -5.46 13.95
N ALA A 326 -16.37 -4.99 13.12
CA ALA A 326 -14.98 -4.87 13.52
C ALA A 326 -14.76 -3.81 14.60
N GLN A 327 -13.73 -4.04 15.42
CA GLN A 327 -13.20 -3.08 16.38
C GLN A 327 -11.91 -2.44 15.81
N PRO A 328 -11.47 -1.29 16.32
CA PRO A 328 -10.24 -0.62 15.87
C PRO A 328 -9.01 -1.54 15.79
N ASP A 329 -8.81 -2.41 16.78
CA ASP A 329 -7.66 -3.30 16.88
C ASP A 329 -7.71 -4.51 15.92
N ASP A 330 -8.87 -4.77 15.33
CA ASP A 330 -9.05 -5.84 14.35
C ASP A 330 -8.46 -5.50 12.98
N LEU A 331 -8.22 -4.22 12.70
CA LEU A 331 -7.78 -3.72 11.40
C LEU A 331 -6.32 -3.30 11.43
N ASP A 332 -5.60 -3.55 10.33
CA ASP A 332 -4.22 -3.13 10.14
C ASP A 332 -4.10 -1.94 9.16
N VAL A 333 -2.87 -1.50 8.91
CA VAL A 333 -2.57 -0.39 7.99
C VAL A 333 -3.12 -0.65 6.58
N PHE A 334 -3.02 -1.89 6.07
CA PHE A 334 -3.55 -2.24 4.76
C PHE A 334 -5.08 -2.07 4.72
N ALA A 335 -5.79 -2.56 5.74
CA ALA A 335 -7.23 -2.39 5.85
C ALA A 335 -7.62 -0.91 5.88
N ASN A 336 -6.88 -0.10 6.64
CA ASN A 336 -7.11 1.34 6.73
C ASN A 336 -6.87 2.07 5.39
N MET A 337 -5.83 1.70 4.65
CA MET A 337 -5.59 2.25 3.31
C MET A 337 -6.76 1.96 2.37
N MET A 338 -7.30 0.74 2.39
CA MET A 338 -8.45 0.35 1.57
C MET A 338 -9.72 1.09 2.00
N LEU A 339 -10.01 1.13 3.31
CA LEU A 339 -11.17 1.83 3.84
C LEU A 339 -11.14 3.33 3.54
N VAL A 340 -10.02 4.02 3.81
CA VAL A 340 -9.90 5.45 3.52
C VAL A 340 -10.00 5.72 2.02
N GLY A 341 -9.40 4.87 1.18
CA GLY A 341 -9.52 4.98 -0.27
C GLY A 341 -10.97 4.90 -0.77
N LEU A 342 -11.81 4.08 -0.14
CA LEU A 342 -13.18 3.82 -0.56
C LEU A 342 -14.22 4.71 0.15
N GLN A 343 -14.10 4.91 1.47
CA GLN A 343 -15.09 5.64 2.27
C GLN A 343 -14.73 7.13 2.47
N GLY A 344 -13.43 7.45 2.41
CA GLY A 344 -12.91 8.75 2.77
C GLY A 344 -12.39 8.80 4.21
N ILE A 345 -11.46 9.73 4.45
CA ILE A 345 -10.72 9.82 5.71
C ILE A 345 -11.62 10.22 6.89
N ASP A 346 -12.59 11.10 6.66
CA ASP A 346 -13.46 11.62 7.73
C ASP A 346 -14.44 10.55 8.22
N ASP A 347 -15.01 9.75 7.31
CA ASP A 347 -15.88 8.65 7.66
C ASP A 347 -15.12 7.56 8.43
N VAL A 348 -13.91 7.21 8.01
CA VAL A 348 -13.09 6.23 8.71
C VAL A 348 -12.65 6.76 10.08
N ARG A 349 -12.26 8.03 10.21
CA ARG A 349 -11.98 8.66 11.52
C ARG A 349 -13.21 8.64 12.42
N GLY A 350 -14.39 8.97 11.90
CA GLY A 350 -15.65 8.90 12.63
C GLY A 350 -15.95 7.48 13.11
N TRP A 351 -15.76 6.49 12.24
CA TRP A 351 -15.93 5.08 12.57
C TRP A 351 -15.00 4.64 13.72
N TYR A 352 -13.70 4.98 13.64
CA TYR A 352 -12.74 4.71 14.72
C TYR A 352 -13.15 5.37 16.03
N HIS A 353 -13.49 6.66 15.98
CA HIS A 353 -13.86 7.43 17.17
C HIS A 353 -15.10 6.85 17.87
N THR A 354 -16.12 6.45 17.12
CA THR A 354 -17.35 5.85 17.67
C THR A 354 -17.10 4.51 18.36
N ARG A 355 -15.97 3.86 18.10
CA ARG A 355 -15.54 2.59 18.72
C ARG A 355 -14.40 2.74 19.72
N GLY A 356 -14.12 3.97 20.16
CA GLY A 356 -13.10 4.25 21.18
C GLY A 356 -11.66 4.13 20.70
N GLY A 357 -11.43 4.12 19.37
CA GLY A 357 -10.12 4.10 18.75
C GLY A 357 -9.77 5.41 18.03
N ALA A 358 -8.61 5.43 17.40
CA ALA A 358 -8.15 6.50 16.53
C ALA A 358 -7.55 5.91 15.25
N LEU A 359 -7.81 6.56 14.11
CA LEU A 359 -7.10 6.27 12.87
C LEU A 359 -5.71 6.91 12.97
N LEU A 360 -4.67 6.09 12.92
CA LEU A 360 -3.27 6.50 12.97
C LEU A 360 -2.71 6.74 11.56
#